data_404255fbc0e5cca249e335221bfb5d7a
#
_entry.id   404255fbc0e5cca249e335221bfb5d7a
#
_cell.length_a   1.000
_cell.length_b   1.000
_cell.length_c   1.000
_cell.angle_alpha   90.00
_cell.angle_beta   90.00
_cell.angle_gamma   90.00
#
_symmetry.space_group_name_H-M   'P 1'
#
loop_
_entity.id
_entity.type
_entity.pdbx_description
1 polymer ?
#
loop_
_entity_poly.entity_id
_entity_poly.type
_entity_poly.pdbx_seq_one_letter_code
_entity_poly.pdbx_strand_id
1 'polypeptide(L)'
;MLRWFEQNGPEGDVVISSRVRLARNLKDYNFSLKLDTPDAHKMIGEAAQKLRVLPEFKDFHEYHFENLEEVQREAMKERHVISPFLLSQSVAGGFVSSNEDLSIMLNEEDHIRIQAYRAGMDMERAYEAADHIDDCIGAVLPYAYDTQYGYLTTCPSNVGTGMRVSYMCHLPALAWNNKIQGIAAEIGRFGLVMHSV
;
A
#
# COMPACT_ATOMS: atom_id res chain seq x y z
N MET A 1 2.75 -17.18 12.86
CA MET A 1 3.20 -15.82 13.24
C MET A 1 1.95 -14.99 13.45
N LEU A 2 1.90 -14.10 14.46
CA LEU A 2 0.74 -13.22 14.67
C LEU A 2 0.66 -12.19 13.54
N ARG A 3 -0.53 -11.93 13.05
CA ARG A 3 -0.78 -10.87 12.07
C ARG A 3 -0.63 -9.50 12.74
N TRP A 4 -0.36 -8.45 11.96
CA TRP A 4 -0.14 -7.11 12.52
C TRP A 4 -1.30 -6.62 13.39
N PHE A 5 -2.53 -6.96 13.04
CA PHE A 5 -3.75 -6.55 13.78
C PHE A 5 -4.06 -7.42 15.01
N GLU A 6 -3.31 -8.50 15.24
CA GLU A 6 -3.35 -9.35 16.43
C GLU A 6 -2.28 -8.93 17.47
N GLN A 7 -1.48 -7.92 17.14
CA GLN A 7 -0.38 -7.43 17.98
C GLN A 7 -0.77 -6.15 18.71
N ASN A 8 -0.18 -5.94 19.89
CA ASN A 8 -0.25 -4.67 20.59
C ASN A 8 0.93 -3.80 20.17
N GLY A 9 0.67 -2.51 19.91
CA GLY A 9 1.67 -1.52 19.60
C GLY A 9 1.65 -0.33 20.55
N PRO A 10 2.60 0.61 20.43
CA PRO A 10 2.59 1.84 21.23
C PRO A 10 1.29 2.62 21.04
N GLU A 11 0.77 3.23 22.12
CA GLU A 11 -0.51 4.00 22.13
C GLU A 11 -1.70 3.20 21.56
N GLY A 12 -1.69 1.87 21.71
CA GLY A 12 -2.64 0.95 21.10
C GLY A 12 -4.08 1.05 21.64
N ASP A 13 -4.31 1.78 22.72
CA ASP A 13 -5.62 2.16 23.25
C ASP A 13 -6.33 3.20 22.37
N VAL A 14 -5.58 3.99 21.60
CA VAL A 14 -6.09 5.02 20.70
C VAL A 14 -5.68 4.76 19.24
N VAL A 15 -4.42 4.42 18.99
CA VAL A 15 -3.88 4.19 17.66
C VAL A 15 -3.90 2.70 17.34
N ILE A 16 -4.77 2.29 16.42
CA ILE A 16 -4.87 0.89 15.98
C ILE A 16 -3.65 0.51 15.14
N SER A 17 -3.27 1.36 14.19
CA SER A 17 -2.15 1.07 13.29
C SER A 17 -1.50 2.31 12.70
N SER A 18 -0.22 2.12 12.36
CA SER A 18 0.57 2.97 11.46
C SER A 18 0.66 2.33 10.10
N ARG A 19 0.50 3.10 9.03
CA ARG A 19 0.59 2.62 7.65
C ARG A 19 1.42 3.56 6.79
N VAL A 20 2.37 2.97 6.05
CA VAL A 20 3.12 3.63 4.98
C VAL A 20 2.74 2.99 3.65
N ARG A 21 2.55 3.83 2.62
CA ARG A 21 2.30 3.40 1.24
C ARG A 21 3.26 4.12 0.31
N LEU A 22 3.83 3.37 -0.63
CA LEU A 22 4.67 3.90 -1.69
C LEU A 22 4.06 3.53 -3.04
N ALA A 23 3.95 4.51 -3.93
CA ALA A 23 3.45 4.36 -5.29
C ALA A 23 4.61 4.42 -6.27
N ARG A 24 4.71 3.45 -7.19
CA ARG A 24 5.78 3.33 -8.17
C ARG A 24 5.22 2.91 -9.53
N ASN A 25 5.65 3.59 -10.58
CA ASN A 25 5.42 3.13 -11.94
C ASN A 25 6.72 2.61 -12.56
N LEU A 26 6.61 1.68 -13.49
CA LEU A 26 7.73 1.13 -14.23
C LEU A 26 7.99 1.98 -15.47
N LYS A 27 9.25 2.23 -15.77
CA LYS A 27 9.69 3.12 -16.86
C LYS A 27 9.23 2.66 -18.24
N ASP A 28 9.18 1.34 -18.46
CA ASP A 28 9.01 0.76 -19.79
C ASP A 28 7.53 0.45 -20.13
N TYR A 29 6.60 0.87 -19.27
CA TYR A 29 5.16 0.67 -19.44
C TYR A 29 4.40 1.98 -19.43
N ASN A 30 3.30 2.03 -20.19
CA ASN A 30 2.34 3.12 -20.05
C ASN A 30 1.69 3.09 -18.67
N PHE A 31 1.44 4.26 -18.07
CA PHE A 31 0.76 4.32 -16.78
C PHE A 31 -0.66 3.75 -16.88
N SER A 32 -1.21 3.30 -15.74
CA SER A 32 -2.43 2.49 -15.64
C SER A 32 -3.62 3.00 -16.47
N LEU A 33 -3.79 4.31 -16.61
CA LEU A 33 -4.85 4.91 -17.44
C LEU A 33 -4.74 4.58 -18.96
N LYS A 34 -3.56 4.20 -19.44
CA LYS A 34 -3.27 3.87 -20.84
C LYS A 34 -2.71 2.45 -20.99
N LEU A 35 -2.63 1.70 -19.91
CA LEU A 35 -2.15 0.32 -19.91
C LEU A 35 -3.29 -0.59 -20.40
N ASP A 36 -3.09 -1.28 -21.50
CA ASP A 36 -4.07 -2.25 -21.98
C ASP A 36 -3.94 -3.60 -21.25
N THR A 37 -4.94 -4.47 -21.42
CA THR A 37 -4.98 -5.77 -20.74
C THR A 37 -3.79 -6.68 -21.07
N PRO A 38 -3.33 -6.82 -22.32
CA PRO A 38 -2.13 -7.58 -22.64
C PRO A 38 -0.86 -7.05 -21.97
N ASP A 39 -0.66 -5.74 -21.98
CA ASP A 39 0.49 -5.10 -21.34
C ASP A 39 0.41 -5.21 -19.80
N ALA A 40 -0.79 -5.16 -19.22
CA ALA A 40 -1.00 -5.38 -17.79
C ALA A 40 -0.58 -6.80 -17.37
N HIS A 41 -1.00 -7.83 -18.10
CA HIS A 41 -0.58 -9.22 -17.85
C HIS A 41 0.94 -9.39 -18.00
N LYS A 42 1.52 -8.79 -19.04
CA LYS A 42 2.96 -8.83 -19.26
C LYS A 42 3.72 -8.16 -18.10
N MET A 43 3.31 -6.96 -17.74
CA MET A 43 3.92 -6.18 -16.64
C MET A 43 3.87 -6.95 -15.31
N ILE A 44 2.69 -7.48 -14.95
CA ILE A 44 2.53 -8.29 -13.73
C ILE A 44 3.41 -9.52 -13.77
N GLY A 45 3.43 -10.25 -14.90
CA GLY A 45 4.25 -11.45 -15.07
C GLY A 45 5.74 -11.19 -14.94
N GLU A 46 6.26 -10.13 -15.58
CA GLU A 46 7.66 -9.72 -15.49
C GLU A 46 8.04 -9.25 -14.07
N ALA A 47 7.17 -8.46 -13.44
CA ALA A 47 7.37 -8.02 -12.06
C ALA A 47 7.40 -9.24 -11.12
N ALA A 48 6.39 -10.10 -11.18
CA ALA A 48 6.29 -11.28 -10.33
C ALA A 48 7.50 -12.22 -10.51
N GLN A 49 7.95 -12.45 -11.74
CA GLN A 49 9.13 -13.27 -12.01
C GLN A 49 10.39 -12.73 -11.33
N LYS A 50 10.60 -11.41 -11.36
CA LYS A 50 11.77 -10.76 -10.75
C LYS A 50 11.67 -10.73 -9.22
N LEU A 51 10.48 -10.47 -8.67
CA LEU A 51 10.29 -10.40 -7.22
C LEU A 51 10.40 -11.77 -6.55
N ARG A 52 9.89 -12.83 -7.18
CA ARG A 52 9.90 -14.20 -6.64
C ARG A 52 11.28 -14.74 -6.31
N VAL A 53 12.32 -14.25 -6.98
CA VAL A 53 13.72 -14.70 -6.77
C VAL A 53 14.49 -13.88 -5.74
N LEU A 54 13.91 -12.78 -5.25
CA LEU A 54 14.51 -11.96 -4.21
C LEU A 54 14.42 -12.67 -2.84
N PRO A 55 15.51 -12.71 -2.05
CA PRO A 55 15.51 -13.33 -0.74
C PRO A 55 14.44 -12.79 0.22
N GLU A 56 14.12 -11.49 0.11
CA GLU A 56 13.16 -10.78 0.92
C GLU A 56 11.72 -11.29 0.69
N PHE A 57 11.45 -11.85 -0.50
CA PHE A 57 10.13 -12.35 -0.89
C PHE A 57 9.90 -13.83 -0.57
N LYS A 58 10.87 -14.51 0.02
CA LYS A 58 10.78 -15.96 0.31
C LYS A 58 9.59 -16.31 1.23
N ASP A 59 9.21 -15.43 2.15
CA ASP A 59 8.11 -15.61 3.10
C ASP A 59 6.83 -14.86 2.67
N PHE A 60 6.76 -14.43 1.40
CA PHE A 60 5.57 -13.81 0.82
C PHE A 60 4.74 -14.85 0.06
N HIS A 61 3.44 -14.67 0.12
CA HIS A 61 2.45 -15.41 -0.68
C HIS A 61 2.10 -14.58 -1.92
N GLU A 62 2.36 -15.14 -3.10
CA GLU A 62 1.94 -14.54 -4.37
C GLU A 62 0.47 -14.81 -4.63
N TYR A 63 -0.25 -13.82 -5.17
CA TYR A 63 -1.64 -13.94 -5.58
C TYR A 63 -1.88 -13.31 -6.95
N HIS A 64 -2.84 -13.87 -7.70
CA HIS A 64 -3.35 -13.33 -8.95
C HIS A 64 -4.88 -13.30 -8.86
N PHE A 65 -5.50 -12.19 -9.23
CA PHE A 65 -6.96 -12.01 -9.09
C PHE A 65 -7.77 -13.02 -9.90
N GLU A 66 -7.30 -13.38 -11.08
CA GLU A 66 -7.93 -14.41 -11.92
C GLU A 66 -8.06 -15.79 -11.24
N ASN A 67 -7.21 -16.05 -10.22
CA ASN A 67 -7.19 -17.30 -9.46
C ASN A 67 -7.95 -17.21 -8.13
N LEU A 68 -8.52 -16.03 -7.79
CA LEU A 68 -9.21 -15.79 -6.52
C LEU A 68 -10.71 -15.65 -6.74
N GLU A 69 -11.49 -16.28 -5.86
CA GLU A 69 -12.92 -16.05 -5.77
C GLU A 69 -13.22 -14.67 -5.20
N GLU A 70 -14.41 -14.13 -5.50
CA GLU A 70 -14.84 -12.80 -5.01
C GLU A 70 -14.78 -12.70 -3.49
N VAL A 71 -15.21 -13.73 -2.78
CA VAL A 71 -15.16 -13.79 -1.30
C VAL A 71 -13.74 -13.69 -0.78
N GLN A 72 -12.76 -14.30 -1.47
CA GLN A 72 -11.35 -14.21 -1.08
C GLN A 72 -10.81 -12.80 -1.26
N ARG A 73 -11.15 -12.13 -2.37
CA ARG A 73 -10.75 -10.73 -2.64
C ARG A 73 -11.36 -9.78 -1.62
N GLU A 74 -12.66 -9.94 -1.30
CA GLU A 74 -13.31 -9.14 -0.25
C GLU A 74 -12.67 -9.36 1.13
N ALA A 75 -12.37 -10.59 1.50
CA ALA A 75 -11.68 -10.89 2.75
C ALA A 75 -10.27 -10.28 2.82
N MET A 76 -9.54 -10.20 1.70
CA MET A 76 -8.25 -9.51 1.63
C MET A 76 -8.41 -7.99 1.81
N LYS A 77 -9.46 -7.39 1.25
CA LYS A 77 -9.77 -5.97 1.44
C LYS A 77 -10.12 -5.67 2.90
N GLU A 78 -10.97 -6.48 3.53
CA GLU A 78 -11.36 -6.30 4.94
C GLU A 78 -10.16 -6.40 5.89
N ARG A 79 -9.19 -7.26 5.60
CA ARG A 79 -7.92 -7.32 6.33
C ARG A 79 -6.91 -6.24 5.93
N HIS A 80 -7.29 -5.31 5.07
CA HIS A 80 -6.44 -4.24 4.55
C HIS A 80 -5.20 -4.72 3.76
N VAL A 81 -5.17 -5.97 3.32
CA VAL A 81 -4.09 -6.54 2.50
C VAL A 81 -4.07 -5.89 1.12
N ILE A 82 -5.25 -5.63 0.56
CA ILE A 82 -5.42 -4.94 -0.71
C ILE A 82 -6.26 -3.67 -0.55
N SER A 83 -6.13 -2.76 -1.52
CA SER A 83 -6.94 -1.54 -1.56
C SER A 83 -8.33 -1.82 -2.15
N PRO A 84 -9.35 -1.00 -1.81
CA PRO A 84 -10.65 -1.06 -2.51
C PRO A 84 -10.54 -0.81 -4.02
N PHE A 85 -9.56 0.00 -4.44
CA PHE A 85 -9.32 0.28 -5.87
C PHE A 85 -8.85 -0.97 -6.61
N LEU A 86 -8.01 -1.80 -6.00
CA LEU A 86 -7.53 -3.03 -6.61
C LEU A 86 -8.68 -3.99 -6.96
N LEU A 87 -9.77 -4.01 -6.17
CA LEU A 87 -10.95 -4.83 -6.46
C LEU A 87 -11.65 -4.47 -7.78
N SER A 88 -11.52 -3.23 -8.23
CA SER A 88 -12.10 -2.77 -9.50
C SER A 88 -11.29 -3.19 -10.73
N GLN A 89 -10.06 -3.69 -10.52
CA GLN A 89 -9.19 -4.12 -11.62
C GLN A 89 -9.56 -5.53 -12.09
N SER A 90 -9.62 -5.70 -13.41
CA SER A 90 -9.84 -7.03 -14.05
C SER A 90 -8.56 -7.88 -14.04
N VAL A 91 -7.41 -7.23 -14.13
CA VAL A 91 -6.09 -7.86 -14.15
C VAL A 91 -5.25 -7.25 -13.04
N ALA A 92 -5.02 -8.00 -11.98
CA ALA A 92 -4.24 -7.56 -10.82
C ALA A 92 -3.59 -8.76 -10.12
N GLY A 93 -2.57 -8.49 -9.31
CA GLY A 93 -1.90 -9.50 -8.52
C GLY A 93 -1.01 -8.86 -7.46
N GLY A 94 -0.15 -9.65 -6.86
CA GLY A 94 0.82 -9.13 -5.91
C GLY A 94 1.36 -10.16 -4.94
N PHE A 95 1.93 -9.65 -3.87
CA PHE A 95 2.61 -10.43 -2.83
C PHE A 95 2.18 -9.94 -1.45
N VAL A 96 2.01 -10.84 -0.52
CA VAL A 96 1.63 -10.55 0.87
C VAL A 96 2.55 -11.33 1.79
N SER A 97 3.14 -10.66 2.78
CA SER A 97 3.93 -11.31 3.83
C SER A 97 3.06 -12.25 4.67
N SER A 98 3.68 -13.28 5.25
CA SER A 98 2.97 -14.30 6.04
C SER A 98 2.25 -13.75 7.27
N ASN A 99 2.68 -12.59 7.80
CA ASN A 99 2.04 -11.89 8.91
C ASN A 99 1.14 -10.71 8.46
N GLU A 100 0.95 -10.57 7.15
CA GLU A 100 0.12 -9.54 6.51
C GLU A 100 0.53 -8.08 6.84
N ASP A 101 1.75 -7.85 7.31
CA ASP A 101 2.24 -6.51 7.62
C ASP A 101 2.86 -5.78 6.42
N LEU A 102 3.19 -6.53 5.36
CA LEU A 102 3.67 -6.03 4.08
C LEU A 102 2.82 -6.57 2.94
N SER A 103 2.42 -5.69 2.04
CA SER A 103 1.68 -6.03 0.82
C SER A 103 2.23 -5.25 -0.35
N ILE A 104 2.48 -5.95 -1.45
CA ILE A 104 2.87 -5.38 -2.73
C ILE A 104 1.75 -5.68 -3.72
N MET A 105 1.02 -4.65 -4.12
CA MET A 105 -0.06 -4.73 -5.11
C MET A 105 0.50 -4.39 -6.49
N LEU A 106 0.16 -5.20 -7.49
CA LEU A 106 0.55 -5.01 -8.89
C LEU A 106 -0.67 -4.64 -9.72
N ASN A 107 -0.54 -3.57 -10.52
CA ASN A 107 -1.58 -2.97 -11.35
C ASN A 107 -2.76 -2.43 -10.53
N GLU A 108 -2.44 -1.62 -9.54
CA GLU A 108 -3.39 -0.81 -8.78
C GLU A 108 -3.60 0.54 -9.50
N GLU A 109 -3.69 1.67 -8.82
CA GLU A 109 -3.69 3.01 -9.44
C GLU A 109 -2.36 3.29 -10.16
N ASP A 110 -1.26 2.82 -9.55
CA ASP A 110 0.08 2.76 -10.13
C ASP A 110 0.48 1.30 -10.37
N HIS A 111 1.56 1.05 -11.12
CA HIS A 111 1.99 -0.33 -11.44
C HIS A 111 2.32 -1.14 -10.20
N ILE A 112 2.93 -0.50 -9.19
CA ILE A 112 3.32 -1.11 -7.93
C ILE A 112 2.88 -0.20 -6.79
N ARG A 113 2.17 -0.77 -5.82
CA ARG A 113 1.88 -0.14 -4.54
C ARG A 113 2.45 -1.01 -3.43
N ILE A 114 3.44 -0.49 -2.74
CA ILE A 114 3.99 -1.10 -1.53
C ILE A 114 3.20 -0.56 -0.35
N GLN A 115 2.82 -1.41 0.58
CA GLN A 115 2.09 -1.04 1.77
C GLN A 115 2.67 -1.77 2.99
N ALA A 116 3.04 -1.02 4.01
CA ALA A 116 3.53 -1.54 5.28
C ALA A 116 2.63 -1.11 6.43
N TYR A 117 2.30 -2.05 7.31
CA TYR A 117 1.54 -1.85 8.54
C TYR A 117 2.35 -2.17 9.78
N ARG A 118 2.11 -1.40 10.84
CA ARG A 118 2.53 -1.73 12.21
C ARG A 118 1.37 -1.48 13.18
N ALA A 119 1.26 -2.31 14.20
CA ALA A 119 0.29 -2.10 15.27
C ALA A 119 0.65 -0.85 16.09
N GLY A 120 -0.34 -0.07 16.47
CA GLY A 120 -0.16 1.13 17.27
C GLY A 120 0.55 2.28 16.55
N MET A 121 1.17 3.16 17.31
CA MET A 121 1.89 4.35 16.84
C MET A 121 3.36 4.03 16.58
N ASP A 122 3.67 3.37 15.47
CA ASP A 122 5.00 2.90 15.10
C ASP A 122 5.30 3.19 13.61
N MET A 123 5.26 4.49 13.26
CA MET A 123 5.43 4.94 11.87
C MET A 123 6.86 4.72 11.36
N GLU A 124 7.86 4.87 12.23
CA GLU A 124 9.26 4.71 11.86
C GLU A 124 9.54 3.31 11.35
N ARG A 125 9.13 2.27 12.10
CA ARG A 125 9.30 0.88 11.64
C ARG A 125 8.42 0.53 10.45
N ALA A 126 7.24 1.16 10.30
CA ALA A 126 6.44 0.99 9.10
C ALA A 126 7.16 1.59 7.88
N TYR A 127 7.81 2.75 8.04
CA TYR A 127 8.61 3.38 6.99
C TYR A 127 9.84 2.54 6.63
N GLU A 128 10.64 2.15 7.62
CA GLU A 128 11.83 1.30 7.39
C GLU A 128 11.50 0.02 6.61
N ALA A 129 10.38 -0.63 6.95
CA ALA A 129 9.95 -1.84 6.26
C ALA A 129 9.51 -1.57 4.81
N ALA A 130 8.78 -0.47 4.56
CA ALA A 130 8.36 -0.08 3.20
C ALA A 130 9.56 0.34 2.34
N ASP A 131 10.48 1.13 2.90
CA ASP A 131 11.67 1.65 2.24
C ASP A 131 12.62 0.51 1.84
N HIS A 132 12.88 -0.42 2.76
CA HIS A 132 13.70 -1.60 2.47
C HIS A 132 13.13 -2.43 1.29
N ILE A 133 11.82 -2.69 1.28
CA ILE A 133 11.19 -3.43 0.18
C ILE A 133 11.21 -2.61 -1.12
N ASP A 134 11.03 -1.29 -1.05
CA ASP A 134 11.11 -0.40 -2.21
C ASP A 134 12.50 -0.43 -2.86
N ASP A 135 13.56 -0.38 -2.06
CA ASP A 135 14.94 -0.50 -2.52
C ASP A 135 15.19 -1.86 -3.21
N CYS A 136 14.74 -2.97 -2.60
CA CYS A 136 14.88 -4.30 -3.18
C CYS A 136 14.16 -4.42 -4.53
N ILE A 137 12.94 -3.89 -4.64
CA ILE A 137 12.17 -3.86 -5.89
C ILE A 137 12.84 -2.96 -6.93
N GLY A 138 13.27 -1.75 -6.53
CA GLY A 138 13.92 -0.77 -7.39
C GLY A 138 15.25 -1.27 -7.98
N ALA A 139 15.95 -2.16 -7.27
CA ALA A 139 17.17 -2.78 -7.75
C ALA A 139 16.96 -3.72 -8.96
N VAL A 140 15.75 -4.29 -9.11
CA VAL A 140 15.45 -5.27 -10.17
C VAL A 140 14.41 -4.78 -11.19
N LEU A 141 13.61 -3.76 -10.83
CA LEU A 141 12.57 -3.16 -11.67
C LEU A 141 12.86 -1.67 -11.88
N PRO A 142 13.05 -1.19 -13.13
CA PRO A 142 13.36 0.21 -13.39
C PRO A 142 12.13 1.09 -13.15
N TYR A 143 12.17 1.93 -12.14
CA TYR A 143 11.11 2.87 -11.84
C TYR A 143 11.08 4.06 -12.80
N ALA A 144 9.88 4.57 -13.07
CA ALA A 144 9.66 5.84 -13.74
C ALA A 144 10.02 6.98 -12.76
N TYR A 145 11.23 7.49 -12.90
CA TYR A 145 11.80 8.54 -12.05
C TYR A 145 12.35 9.69 -12.90
N ASP A 146 12.10 10.89 -12.45
CA ASP A 146 12.61 12.13 -13.03
C ASP A 146 13.44 12.89 -12.00
N THR A 147 14.60 13.44 -12.40
CA THR A 147 15.54 14.11 -11.48
C THR A 147 14.98 15.40 -10.88
N GLN A 148 14.02 16.03 -11.55
CA GLN A 148 13.37 17.27 -11.07
C GLN A 148 12.10 16.96 -10.27
N TYR A 149 11.32 15.96 -10.71
CA TYR A 149 9.98 15.69 -10.18
C TYR A 149 9.93 14.48 -9.23
N GLY A 150 10.97 13.66 -9.16
CA GLY A 150 10.98 12.43 -8.36
C GLY A 150 10.27 11.27 -9.05
N TYR A 151 9.65 10.40 -8.28
CA TYR A 151 8.87 9.28 -8.81
C TYR A 151 7.62 9.78 -9.54
N LEU A 152 7.45 9.31 -10.77
CA LEU A 152 6.32 9.67 -11.62
C LEU A 152 5.16 8.73 -11.35
N THR A 153 4.04 9.29 -10.89
CA THR A 153 2.84 8.54 -10.50
C THR A 153 1.65 8.89 -11.39
N THR A 154 0.68 7.97 -11.48
CA THR A 154 -0.55 8.15 -12.27
C THR A 154 -1.36 9.32 -11.73
N CYS A 155 -1.47 9.44 -10.39
CA CYS A 155 -2.11 10.58 -9.75
C CYS A 155 -1.07 11.69 -9.47
N PRO A 156 -1.23 12.91 -10.03
CA PRO A 156 -0.28 13.99 -9.83
C PRO A 156 -0.01 14.37 -8.37
N SER A 157 -0.96 14.13 -7.48
CA SER A 157 -0.80 14.40 -6.04
C SER A 157 0.22 13.50 -5.34
N ASN A 158 0.61 12.39 -5.96
CA ASN A 158 1.59 11.44 -5.43
C ASN A 158 2.99 11.65 -6.04
N VAL A 159 3.13 12.48 -7.09
CA VAL A 159 4.43 12.76 -7.75
C VAL A 159 5.42 13.31 -6.72
N GLY A 160 6.67 12.85 -6.79
CA GLY A 160 7.74 13.19 -5.87
C GLY A 160 8.21 11.99 -5.08
N THR A 161 7.87 11.90 -3.82
CA THR A 161 8.20 10.72 -3.01
C THR A 161 7.32 9.51 -3.31
N GLY A 162 6.14 9.72 -3.89
CA GLY A 162 5.12 8.69 -4.05
C GLY A 162 4.63 8.11 -2.72
N MET A 163 4.93 8.79 -1.61
CA MET A 163 4.67 8.29 -0.26
C MET A 163 3.42 8.90 0.35
N ARG A 164 2.64 8.06 1.01
CA ARG A 164 1.53 8.47 1.87
C ARG A 164 1.57 7.70 3.17
N VAL A 165 1.51 8.43 4.28
CA VAL A 165 1.50 7.86 5.64
C VAL A 165 0.16 8.12 6.31
N SER A 166 -0.26 7.22 7.20
CA SER A 166 -1.52 7.39 7.95
C SER A 166 -1.52 6.60 9.24
N TYR A 167 -2.22 7.14 10.24
CA TYR A 167 -2.63 6.42 11.43
C TYR A 167 -4.11 6.06 11.34
N MET A 168 -4.47 4.85 11.76
CA MET A 168 -5.85 4.47 12.03
C MET A 168 -6.08 4.63 13.53
N CYS A 169 -7.09 5.44 13.91
CA CYS A 169 -7.38 5.72 15.31
C CYS A 169 -8.79 5.27 15.69
N HIS A 170 -8.95 4.72 16.90
CA HIS A 170 -10.24 4.40 17.49
C HIS A 170 -10.69 5.53 18.42
N LEU A 171 -11.63 6.34 17.99
CA LEU A 171 -12.02 7.59 18.64
C LEU A 171 -13.54 7.66 18.98
N PRO A 172 -14.16 6.63 19.60
CA PRO A 172 -15.61 6.57 19.78
C PRO A 172 -16.14 7.71 20.68
N ALA A 173 -15.43 8.06 21.74
CA ALA A 173 -15.84 9.12 22.65
C ALA A 173 -15.85 10.51 21.96
N LEU A 174 -14.89 10.77 21.07
CA LEU A 174 -14.85 12.00 20.28
C LEU A 174 -15.96 12.03 19.24
N ALA A 175 -16.26 10.90 18.62
CA ALA A 175 -17.36 10.77 17.66
C ALA A 175 -18.71 11.02 18.34
N TRP A 176 -18.99 10.39 19.47
CA TRP A 176 -20.23 10.57 20.23
C TRP A 176 -20.43 12.01 20.74
N ASN A 177 -19.35 12.70 21.05
CA ASN A 177 -19.40 14.10 21.47
C ASN A 177 -19.33 15.11 20.33
N ASN A 178 -19.43 14.66 19.06
CA ASN A 178 -19.34 15.50 17.84
C ASN A 178 -18.06 16.36 17.76
N LYS A 179 -16.94 15.88 18.30
CA LYS A 179 -15.68 16.61 18.33
C LYS A 179 -14.78 16.33 17.11
N ILE A 180 -15.05 15.28 16.34
CA ILE A 180 -14.21 14.84 15.21
C ILE A 180 -14.03 15.94 14.18
N GLN A 181 -15.11 16.65 13.79
CA GLN A 181 -15.01 17.71 12.78
C GLN A 181 -14.14 18.89 13.22
N GLY A 182 -14.24 19.27 14.50
CA GLY A 182 -13.37 20.32 15.06
C GLY A 182 -11.91 19.93 15.04
N ILE A 183 -11.58 18.69 15.42
CA ILE A 183 -10.22 18.15 15.38
C ILE A 183 -9.73 18.06 13.93
N ALA A 184 -10.55 17.58 13.00
CA ALA A 184 -10.20 17.50 11.58
C ALA A 184 -9.86 18.88 11.00
N ALA A 185 -10.61 19.93 11.38
CA ALA A 185 -10.32 21.29 10.97
C ALA A 185 -8.99 21.81 11.54
N GLU A 186 -8.68 21.49 12.81
CA GLU A 186 -7.42 21.91 13.44
C GLU A 186 -6.21 21.21 12.81
N ILE A 187 -6.24 19.87 12.64
CA ILE A 187 -5.14 19.15 12.01
C ILE A 187 -4.97 19.51 10.54
N GLY A 188 -6.05 19.91 9.86
CA GLY A 188 -6.02 20.40 8.48
C GLY A 188 -5.12 21.63 8.31
N ARG A 189 -4.97 22.46 9.34
CA ARG A 189 -4.04 23.62 9.34
C ARG A 189 -2.57 23.22 9.25
N PHE A 190 -2.26 21.98 9.63
CA PHE A 190 -0.92 21.41 9.52
C PHE A 190 -0.73 20.56 8.25
N GLY A 191 -1.69 20.61 7.29
CA GLY A 191 -1.63 19.86 6.06
C GLY A 191 -2.01 18.37 6.22
N LEU A 192 -2.57 17.99 7.37
CA LEU A 192 -3.05 16.63 7.63
C LEU A 192 -4.52 16.50 7.23
N VAL A 193 -4.93 15.29 6.82
CA VAL A 193 -6.31 15.01 6.43
C VAL A 193 -6.87 13.87 7.27
N MET A 194 -8.08 14.03 7.79
CA MET A 194 -8.82 12.99 8.50
C MET A 194 -9.96 12.49 7.63
N HIS A 195 -10.08 11.15 7.56
CA HIS A 195 -11.18 10.46 6.89
C HIS A 195 -11.83 9.50 7.88
N SER A 196 -13.16 9.34 7.78
CA SER A 196 -13.85 8.20 8.40
C SER A 196 -13.57 6.93 7.60
N VAL A 197 -13.39 5.83 8.28
CA VAL A 197 -13.26 4.48 7.70
C VAL A 197 -14.61 3.79 7.78
#